data_0c7fdce0f4e28bce44c276b505c2968d
#
_entry.id   0c7fdce0f4e28bce44c276b505c2968d
#
_cell.length_a   1.000
_cell.length_b   1.000
_cell.length_c   1.000
_cell.angle_alpha   90.00
_cell.angle_beta   90.00
_cell.angle_gamma   90.00
#
_symmetry.space_group_name_H-M   'P 1'
#
loop_
_entity.id
_entity.type
_entity.pdbx_description
1 polymer ?
#
loop_
_entity_poly.entity_id
_entity_poly.type
_entity_poly.pdbx_seq_one_letter_code
_entity_poly.pdbx_strand_id
1 'polypeptide(L)'
;AEAVLKMTMGNDIGFTYADGVSMDDIFGYTYGAFVLELTGDAEVGTLLGTTGGKAIVCGGESIALEEIFAAYENKLEEIYPMHTAAEEKKEIPAFTAKAEGISYHAKAAVAKPRVLIPVFPGTNCEFDSAKAVERAGAEANIFVINNLSAAGIADSIDRFAKEVKQAQTIFIPGGFSGGDEPDGSGKFITAFFRNPEIKEAVTAHLKEKDGLMIGICNGFQALIKLGLVPYGEIIDTDETCPTLS
;
A
#
# COMPACT_ATOMS: atom_id res chain seq x y z
N ALA A 1 -20.60 13.99 16.74
CA ALA A 1 -20.44 15.02 15.70
C ALA A 1 -19.44 14.60 14.63
N GLU A 2 -18.18 14.32 14.99
CA GLU A 2 -17.07 14.10 14.04
C GLU A 2 -17.36 13.00 13.01
N ALA A 3 -17.86 11.84 13.44
CA ALA A 3 -18.16 10.74 12.53
C ALA A 3 -19.24 11.13 11.50
N VAL A 4 -20.33 11.76 11.95
CA VAL A 4 -21.40 12.25 11.07
C VAL A 4 -20.83 13.27 10.08
N LEU A 5 -20.03 14.24 10.56
CA LEU A 5 -19.39 15.24 9.71
C LEU A 5 -18.54 14.60 8.60
N LYS A 6 -17.66 13.67 8.96
CA LYS A 6 -16.79 12.98 8.01
C LYS A 6 -17.57 12.12 6.99
N MET A 7 -18.67 11.51 7.41
CA MET A 7 -19.57 10.78 6.51
C MET A 7 -20.27 11.70 5.51
N THR A 8 -20.64 12.92 5.90
CA THR A 8 -21.25 13.90 4.96
C THR A 8 -20.26 14.42 3.93
N MET A 9 -18.98 14.52 4.25
CA MET A 9 -17.94 15.01 3.33
C MET A 9 -17.77 14.12 2.11
N GLY A 10 -17.76 12.80 2.28
CA GLY A 10 -17.42 11.85 1.21
C GLY A 10 -18.39 11.88 0.03
N ASN A 11 -19.68 12.08 0.31
CA ASN A 11 -20.73 12.03 -0.70
C ASN A 11 -21.44 13.39 -0.90
N ASP A 12 -21.01 14.42 -0.17
CA ASP A 12 -21.65 15.73 -0.16
C ASP A 12 -23.17 15.63 0.10
N ILE A 13 -23.54 14.80 1.09
CA ILE A 13 -24.92 14.57 1.53
C ILE A 13 -25.05 15.06 2.97
N GLY A 14 -26.01 15.96 3.22
CA GLY A 14 -26.25 16.52 4.54
C GLY A 14 -26.87 15.53 5.52
N PHE A 15 -27.08 16.00 6.74
CA PHE A 15 -27.63 15.21 7.83
C PHE A 15 -28.52 16.04 8.72
N THR A 16 -29.69 15.53 9.06
CA THR A 16 -30.60 16.14 10.02
C THR A 16 -30.69 15.29 11.27
N TYR A 17 -30.25 15.83 12.40
CA TYR A 17 -30.38 15.14 13.69
C TYR A 17 -31.86 14.97 14.06
N ALA A 18 -32.19 13.83 14.62
CA ALA A 18 -33.55 13.54 15.09
C ALA A 18 -33.90 14.38 16.32
N ASP A 19 -35.17 14.67 16.47
CA ASP A 19 -35.69 15.35 17.65
C ASP A 19 -35.38 14.55 18.92
N GLY A 20 -34.87 15.25 19.95
CA GLY A 20 -34.52 14.63 21.24
C GLY A 20 -33.10 14.07 21.36
N VAL A 21 -32.30 14.10 20.30
CA VAL A 21 -30.85 13.82 20.40
C VAL A 21 -30.20 14.95 21.19
N SER A 22 -29.53 14.62 22.28
CA SER A 22 -28.92 15.62 23.16
C SER A 22 -27.56 16.08 22.62
N MET A 23 -27.10 17.24 23.12
CA MET A 23 -25.73 17.71 22.83
C MET A 23 -24.66 16.75 23.34
N ASP A 24 -24.93 16.03 24.43
CA ASP A 24 -24.02 15.00 24.94
C ASP A 24 -23.94 13.79 23.99
N ASP A 25 -25.05 13.42 23.34
CA ASP A 25 -25.04 12.37 22.31
C ASP A 25 -24.26 12.80 21.05
N ILE A 26 -24.32 14.09 20.71
CA ILE A 26 -23.65 14.64 19.53
C ILE A 26 -22.14 14.83 19.77
N PHE A 27 -21.75 15.41 20.90
CA PHE A 27 -20.39 15.85 21.18
C PHE A 27 -19.69 15.05 22.27
N GLY A 28 -20.39 14.13 22.95
CA GLY A 28 -19.82 13.27 23.96
C GLY A 28 -18.81 12.27 23.38
N TYR A 29 -17.89 11.82 24.25
CA TYR A 29 -16.91 10.79 23.88
C TYR A 29 -17.50 9.39 24.10
N THR A 30 -17.67 8.66 23.01
CA THR A 30 -18.18 7.28 23.05
C THR A 30 -17.18 6.37 22.35
N TYR A 31 -16.16 5.94 23.09
CA TYR A 31 -15.12 5.04 22.55
C TYR A 31 -15.72 3.69 22.15
N GLY A 32 -15.38 3.23 20.95
CA GLY A 32 -15.85 1.96 20.39
C GLY A 32 -17.28 2.00 19.83
N ALA A 33 -17.93 3.17 19.78
CA ALA A 33 -19.20 3.32 19.10
C ALA A 33 -19.03 3.40 17.57
N PHE A 34 -20.05 2.94 16.86
CA PHE A 34 -20.12 3.01 15.39
C PHE A 34 -21.31 3.89 15.00
N VAL A 35 -21.13 4.69 13.95
CA VAL A 35 -22.23 5.36 13.25
C VAL A 35 -22.46 4.61 11.95
N LEU A 36 -23.70 4.18 11.73
CA LEU A 36 -24.09 3.39 10.56
C LEU A 36 -25.11 4.15 9.74
N GLU A 37 -24.91 4.21 8.43
CA GLU A 37 -25.95 4.59 7.49
C GLU A 37 -26.70 3.33 7.05
N LEU A 38 -28.02 3.33 7.20
CA LEU A 38 -28.86 2.19 6.83
C LEU A 38 -29.64 2.51 5.57
N THR A 39 -29.70 1.56 4.66
CA THR A 39 -30.46 1.69 3.39
C THR A 39 -31.89 1.11 3.49
N GLY A 40 -32.30 0.71 4.68
CA GLY A 40 -33.63 0.13 4.93
C GLY A 40 -33.99 0.18 6.41
N ASP A 41 -35.16 -0.35 6.75
CA ASP A 41 -35.81 -0.27 8.06
C ASP A 41 -35.23 -1.29 9.08
N ALA A 42 -33.92 -1.33 9.23
CA ALA A 42 -33.30 -2.16 10.25
C ALA A 42 -33.28 -1.44 11.61
N GLU A 43 -33.82 -2.08 12.64
CA GLU A 43 -33.75 -1.58 14.02
C GLU A 43 -32.38 -1.94 14.64
N VAL A 44 -31.41 -1.05 14.45
CA VAL A 44 -30.03 -1.22 14.97
C VAL A 44 -29.60 0.04 15.73
N GLY A 45 -29.29 -0.12 17.01
CA GLY A 45 -28.80 0.98 17.84
C GLY A 45 -29.80 2.10 18.10
N THR A 46 -29.31 3.31 18.27
CA THR A 46 -30.11 4.53 18.53
C THR A 46 -30.16 5.37 17.29
N LEU A 47 -31.35 5.78 16.89
CA LEU A 47 -31.52 6.68 15.73
C LEU A 47 -30.91 8.05 16.04
N LEU A 48 -29.91 8.44 15.28
CA LEU A 48 -29.28 9.77 15.37
C LEU A 48 -29.96 10.80 14.46
N GLY A 49 -30.52 10.38 13.35
CA GLY A 49 -31.12 11.28 12.36
C GLY A 49 -31.24 10.67 10.99
N THR A 50 -31.38 11.50 9.99
CA THR A 50 -31.53 11.10 8.58
C THR A 50 -30.52 11.81 7.68
N THR A 51 -30.00 11.08 6.69
CA THR A 51 -29.15 11.64 5.64
C THR A 51 -30.01 12.34 4.58
N GLY A 52 -29.51 13.44 4.03
CA GLY A 52 -30.17 14.18 2.95
C GLY A 52 -29.86 15.67 2.95
N GLY A 53 -30.17 16.30 1.84
CA GLY A 53 -29.90 17.74 1.67
C GLY A 53 -28.43 18.11 1.55
N LYS A 54 -28.12 19.39 1.80
CA LYS A 54 -26.80 20.00 1.68
C LYS A 54 -26.40 20.79 2.94
N ALA A 55 -26.90 20.36 4.08
CA ALA A 55 -26.62 21.01 5.36
C ALA A 55 -26.61 20.01 6.50
N ILE A 56 -26.00 20.36 7.62
CA ILE A 56 -26.20 19.70 8.90
C ILE A 56 -27.24 20.51 9.67
N VAL A 57 -28.30 19.83 10.09
CA VAL A 57 -29.43 20.45 10.79
C VAL A 57 -29.57 19.84 12.18
N CYS A 58 -29.70 20.71 13.20
CA CYS A 58 -29.91 20.30 14.59
C CYS A 58 -30.76 21.34 15.33
N GLY A 59 -31.87 20.92 15.94
CA GLY A 59 -32.70 21.80 16.78
C GLY A 59 -33.25 23.05 16.10
N GLY A 60 -33.42 22.99 14.77
CA GLY A 60 -33.88 24.13 13.95
C GLY A 60 -32.75 25.04 13.43
N GLU A 61 -31.50 24.83 13.87
CA GLU A 61 -30.34 25.49 13.29
C GLU A 61 -29.78 24.67 12.12
N SER A 62 -29.17 25.36 11.16
CA SER A 62 -28.65 24.73 9.95
C SER A 62 -27.32 25.37 9.54
N ILE A 63 -26.34 24.53 9.19
CA ILE A 63 -25.05 24.97 8.66
C ILE A 63 -24.88 24.27 7.30
N ALA A 64 -24.59 25.03 6.26
CA ALA A 64 -24.35 24.50 4.93
C ALA A 64 -23.05 23.64 4.90
N LEU A 65 -23.08 22.53 4.15
CA LEU A 65 -21.89 21.67 3.99
C LEU A 65 -20.71 22.43 3.39
N GLU A 66 -20.98 23.33 2.44
CA GLU A 66 -19.95 24.18 1.83
C GLU A 66 -19.17 25.00 2.87
N GLU A 67 -19.87 25.60 3.84
CA GLU A 67 -19.26 26.36 4.93
C GLU A 67 -18.42 25.45 5.84
N ILE A 68 -18.95 24.28 6.17
CA ILE A 68 -18.26 23.29 7.00
C ILE A 68 -16.99 22.78 6.30
N PHE A 69 -17.08 22.47 5.01
CA PHE A 69 -15.95 21.96 4.23
C PHE A 69 -14.87 23.02 4.09
N ALA A 70 -15.23 24.26 3.80
CA ALA A 70 -14.29 25.37 3.74
C ALA A 70 -13.54 25.54 5.08
N ALA A 71 -14.25 25.48 6.22
CA ALA A 71 -13.63 25.57 7.54
C ALA A 71 -12.70 24.39 7.84
N TYR A 72 -13.04 23.19 7.39
CA TYR A 72 -12.24 21.98 7.58
C TYR A 72 -10.98 21.99 6.70
N GLU A 73 -11.12 22.26 5.41
CA GLU A 73 -10.04 22.20 4.45
C GLU A 73 -9.02 23.35 4.66
N ASN A 74 -9.50 24.55 4.92
CA ASN A 74 -8.61 25.70 5.11
C ASN A 74 -7.85 25.71 6.46
N LYS A 75 -8.15 24.78 7.36
CA LYS A 75 -7.55 24.75 8.70
C LYS A 75 -6.03 24.67 8.69
N LEU A 76 -5.47 23.95 7.75
CA LEU A 76 -4.02 23.73 7.63
C LEU A 76 -3.43 24.27 6.32
N GLU A 77 -4.21 25.00 5.52
CA GLU A 77 -3.83 25.43 4.17
C GLU A 77 -2.54 26.26 4.15
N GLU A 78 -2.28 27.07 5.19
CA GLU A 78 -1.06 27.86 5.31
C GLU A 78 0.21 27.02 5.53
N ILE A 79 0.06 25.81 6.10
CA ILE A 79 1.19 24.94 6.48
C ILE A 79 1.30 23.77 5.50
N TYR A 80 0.17 23.18 5.14
CA TYR A 80 0.03 22.05 4.21
C TYR A 80 -1.01 22.39 3.14
N PRO A 81 -0.67 23.17 2.14
CA PRO A 81 -1.62 23.58 1.11
C PRO A 81 -2.16 22.36 0.35
N MET A 82 -3.47 22.23 0.28
CA MET A 82 -4.15 21.23 -0.55
C MET A 82 -4.08 21.58 -2.03
N HIS A 83 -4.02 22.88 -2.33
CA HIS A 83 -3.97 23.41 -3.67
C HIS A 83 -2.58 24.01 -3.92
N THR A 84 -1.65 23.20 -4.37
CA THR A 84 -0.39 23.74 -4.92
C THR A 84 -0.69 24.42 -6.25
N ALA A 85 -0.02 25.56 -6.49
CA ALA A 85 -0.09 26.23 -7.79
C ALA A 85 0.19 25.17 -8.87
N ALA A 86 -0.76 24.97 -9.77
CA ALA A 86 -0.58 24.01 -10.84
C ALA A 86 0.61 24.45 -11.69
N GLU A 87 1.73 23.75 -11.56
CA GLU A 87 2.70 23.72 -12.64
C GLU A 87 1.98 23.29 -13.91
N GLU A 88 2.47 23.75 -15.06
CA GLU A 88 1.84 23.44 -16.36
C GLU A 88 1.34 21.99 -16.40
N LYS A 89 0.04 21.81 -16.64
CA LYS A 89 -0.56 20.47 -16.78
C LYS A 89 0.14 19.72 -17.90
N LYS A 90 1.15 18.94 -17.56
CA LYS A 90 1.70 17.97 -18.51
C LYS A 90 0.61 16.94 -18.77
N GLU A 91 0.29 16.76 -20.03
CA GLU A 91 -0.64 15.70 -20.45
C GLU A 91 -0.04 14.35 -20.04
N ILE A 92 -0.68 13.66 -19.11
CA ILE A 92 -0.27 12.33 -18.68
C ILE A 92 -0.81 11.33 -19.71
N PRO A 93 0.04 10.64 -20.49
CA PRO A 93 -0.44 9.69 -21.47
C PRO A 93 -1.16 8.53 -20.76
N ALA A 94 -2.39 8.26 -21.15
CA ALA A 94 -3.13 7.08 -20.72
C ALA A 94 -2.78 5.89 -21.60
N PHE A 95 -2.19 4.86 -20.99
CA PHE A 95 -1.89 3.62 -21.67
C PHE A 95 -3.00 2.59 -21.39
N THR A 96 -3.64 2.10 -22.44
CA THR A 96 -4.57 0.97 -22.37
C THR A 96 -3.90 -0.25 -22.97
N ALA A 97 -3.56 -1.23 -22.16
CA ALA A 97 -3.11 -2.53 -22.66
C ALA A 97 -4.35 -3.40 -22.93
N LYS A 98 -4.46 -3.90 -24.16
CA LYS A 98 -5.40 -4.97 -24.50
C LYS A 98 -4.69 -6.30 -24.34
N ALA A 99 -5.11 -7.09 -23.36
CA ALA A 99 -4.57 -8.42 -23.09
C ALA A 99 -5.18 -9.51 -24.02
N GLU A 100 -5.71 -9.14 -25.18
CA GLU A 100 -6.31 -10.09 -26.10
C GLU A 100 -5.26 -11.02 -26.69
N GLY A 101 -5.39 -12.30 -26.42
CA GLY A 101 -4.59 -13.37 -27.04
C GLY A 101 -3.23 -13.64 -26.40
N ILE A 102 -2.90 -13.03 -25.27
CA ILE A 102 -1.66 -13.34 -24.56
C ILE A 102 -1.96 -14.45 -23.53
N SER A 103 -1.55 -15.66 -23.82
CA SER A 103 -1.57 -16.77 -22.87
C SER A 103 -0.12 -17.11 -22.51
N TYR A 104 0.24 -16.86 -21.26
CA TYR A 104 1.55 -17.26 -20.75
C TYR A 104 1.46 -18.66 -20.15
N HIS A 105 2.30 -19.55 -20.66
CA HIS A 105 2.49 -20.87 -20.07
C HIS A 105 3.92 -20.94 -19.51
N ALA A 106 4.07 -21.36 -18.26
CA ALA A 106 5.38 -21.58 -17.69
C ALA A 106 6.16 -22.61 -18.53
N LYS A 107 7.44 -22.37 -18.78
CA LYS A 107 8.31 -23.31 -19.51
C LYS A 107 8.45 -24.65 -18.80
N ALA A 108 8.37 -24.62 -17.45
CA ALA A 108 8.37 -25.83 -16.62
C ALA A 108 7.16 -25.81 -15.71
N ALA A 109 6.33 -26.84 -15.77
CA ALA A 109 5.21 -27.02 -14.86
C ALA A 109 5.73 -27.54 -13.52
N VAL A 110 5.46 -26.80 -12.45
CA VAL A 110 5.75 -27.19 -11.07
C VAL A 110 4.42 -27.38 -10.35
N ALA A 111 4.21 -28.56 -9.77
CA ALA A 111 2.94 -28.92 -9.13
C ALA A 111 2.61 -27.98 -7.95
N LYS A 112 3.61 -27.54 -7.22
CA LYS A 112 3.48 -26.58 -6.11
C LYS A 112 4.64 -25.59 -6.17
N PRO A 113 4.45 -24.40 -6.81
CA PRO A 113 5.50 -23.39 -6.92
C PRO A 113 5.97 -22.91 -5.55
N ARG A 114 7.27 -22.71 -5.37
CA ARG A 114 7.85 -22.08 -4.18
C ARG A 114 7.99 -20.59 -4.38
N VAL A 115 7.48 -19.83 -3.40
CA VAL A 115 7.58 -18.38 -3.34
C VAL A 115 8.49 -17.99 -2.18
N LEU A 116 9.65 -17.43 -2.49
CA LEU A 116 10.60 -16.94 -1.51
C LEU A 116 10.24 -15.53 -1.08
N ILE A 117 9.99 -15.34 0.21
CA ILE A 117 9.56 -14.06 0.79
C ILE A 117 10.67 -13.54 1.71
N PRO A 118 11.58 -12.67 1.21
CA PRO A 118 12.61 -12.07 2.05
C PRO A 118 12.03 -11.10 3.07
N VAL A 119 12.49 -11.19 4.31
CA VAL A 119 12.10 -10.33 5.41
C VAL A 119 13.30 -9.52 5.86
N PHE A 120 13.20 -8.21 5.72
CA PHE A 120 14.20 -7.23 6.13
C PHE A 120 13.76 -6.53 7.42
N PRO A 121 14.66 -5.87 8.15
CA PRO A 121 14.26 -5.00 9.25
C PRO A 121 13.24 -3.95 8.78
N GLY A 122 12.07 -3.93 9.41
CA GLY A 122 10.95 -3.05 9.02
C GLY A 122 9.97 -3.63 8.00
N THR A 123 10.16 -4.87 7.52
CA THR A 123 9.11 -5.59 6.78
C THR A 123 7.93 -5.91 7.69
N ASN A 124 6.70 -5.73 7.23
CA ASN A 124 5.49 -5.89 8.04
C ASN A 124 4.47 -6.88 7.48
N CYS A 125 4.54 -7.21 6.20
CA CYS A 125 3.47 -7.92 5.50
C CYS A 125 3.85 -9.35 5.09
N GLU A 126 4.90 -9.93 5.66
CA GLU A 126 5.40 -11.27 5.28
C GLU A 126 4.38 -12.38 5.54
N PHE A 127 3.69 -12.33 6.68
CA PHE A 127 2.69 -13.35 7.02
C PHE A 127 1.43 -13.26 6.19
N ASP A 128 0.97 -12.06 5.87
CA ASP A 128 -0.18 -11.86 5.00
C ASP A 128 0.14 -12.23 3.56
N SER A 129 1.35 -11.92 3.11
CA SER A 129 1.88 -12.36 1.82
C SER A 129 1.95 -13.89 1.74
N ALA A 130 2.46 -14.54 2.78
CA ALA A 130 2.53 -16.00 2.85
C ALA A 130 1.13 -16.64 2.78
N LYS A 131 0.16 -16.12 3.53
CA LYS A 131 -1.23 -16.57 3.46
C LYS A 131 -1.85 -16.41 2.07
N ALA A 132 -1.57 -15.30 1.40
CA ALA A 132 -2.06 -15.07 0.04
C ALA A 132 -1.46 -16.07 -0.96
N VAL A 133 -0.16 -16.32 -0.85
CA VAL A 133 0.58 -17.32 -1.64
C VAL A 133 0.01 -18.73 -1.42
N GLU A 134 -0.20 -19.14 -0.18
CA GLU A 134 -0.76 -20.45 0.17
C GLU A 134 -2.20 -20.62 -0.32
N ARG A 135 -3.03 -19.58 -0.22
CA ARG A 135 -4.40 -19.59 -0.78
C ARG A 135 -4.41 -19.74 -2.30
N ALA A 136 -3.38 -19.24 -2.97
CA ALA A 136 -3.19 -19.41 -4.40
C ALA A 136 -2.64 -20.81 -4.78
N GLY A 137 -2.37 -21.70 -3.80
CA GLY A 137 -1.91 -23.06 -4.02
C GLY A 137 -0.39 -23.21 -4.13
N ALA A 138 0.39 -22.16 -3.84
CA ALA A 138 1.85 -22.21 -3.83
C ALA A 138 2.40 -22.50 -2.42
N GLU A 139 3.70 -22.71 -2.32
CA GLU A 139 4.42 -22.88 -1.05
C GLU A 139 5.13 -21.57 -0.69
N ALA A 140 4.78 -20.99 0.46
CA ALA A 140 5.44 -19.80 0.97
C ALA A 140 6.67 -20.17 1.80
N ASN A 141 7.80 -19.53 1.49
CA ASN A 141 9.05 -19.65 2.24
C ASN A 141 9.46 -18.27 2.76
N ILE A 142 9.14 -17.98 4.02
CA ILE A 142 9.56 -16.74 4.69
C ILE A 142 11.04 -16.88 5.07
N PHE A 143 11.86 -15.97 4.55
CA PHE A 143 13.32 -15.95 4.77
C PHE A 143 13.75 -14.67 5.49
N VAL A 144 14.09 -14.77 6.76
CA VAL A 144 14.56 -13.64 7.57
C VAL A 144 16.03 -13.33 7.30
N ILE A 145 16.30 -12.08 6.91
CA ILE A 145 17.66 -11.56 6.75
C ILE A 145 18.22 -11.20 8.13
N ASN A 146 19.26 -11.91 8.56
CA ASN A 146 19.92 -11.65 9.83
C ASN A 146 20.95 -10.52 9.67
N ASN A 147 20.62 -9.35 10.18
CA ASN A 147 21.45 -8.14 10.06
C ASN A 147 22.12 -7.71 11.37
N LEU A 148 22.10 -8.54 12.42
CA LEU A 148 22.66 -8.18 13.73
C LEU A 148 24.19 -8.17 13.75
N SER A 149 24.82 -8.82 12.78
CA SER A 149 26.29 -8.86 12.64
C SER A 149 26.70 -9.03 11.18
N ALA A 150 27.93 -8.65 10.86
CA ALA A 150 28.48 -8.86 9.53
C ALA A 150 28.51 -10.36 9.14
N ALA A 151 28.78 -11.25 10.07
CA ALA A 151 28.73 -12.71 9.84
C ALA A 151 27.29 -13.18 9.56
N GLY A 152 26.29 -12.61 10.26
CA GLY A 152 24.87 -12.92 10.02
C GLY A 152 24.39 -12.45 8.63
N ILE A 153 24.86 -11.29 8.19
CA ILE A 153 24.57 -10.80 6.83
C ILE A 153 25.21 -11.73 5.78
N ALA A 154 26.47 -12.09 5.95
CA ALA A 154 27.18 -13.00 5.03
C ALA A 154 26.50 -14.38 4.94
N ASP A 155 26.11 -14.97 6.07
CA ASP A 155 25.33 -16.21 6.11
C ASP A 155 23.97 -16.04 5.40
N SER A 156 23.29 -14.93 5.63
CA SER A 156 22.01 -14.65 4.97
C SER A 156 22.17 -14.53 3.45
N ILE A 157 23.24 -13.92 2.96
CA ILE A 157 23.51 -13.79 1.53
C ILE A 157 23.70 -15.18 0.89
N ASP A 158 24.62 -15.99 1.44
CA ASP A 158 24.89 -17.34 0.93
C ASP A 158 23.62 -18.23 0.93
N ARG A 159 22.87 -18.22 2.02
CA ARG A 159 21.63 -19.00 2.14
C ARG A 159 20.53 -18.48 1.22
N PHE A 160 20.35 -17.17 1.11
CA PHE A 160 19.34 -16.58 0.23
C PHE A 160 19.63 -16.92 -1.24
N ALA A 161 20.88 -16.82 -1.67
CA ALA A 161 21.26 -17.20 -3.03
C ALA A 161 20.95 -18.69 -3.33
N LYS A 162 21.07 -19.58 -2.35
CA LYS A 162 20.66 -20.99 -2.48
C LYS A 162 19.14 -21.15 -2.56
N GLU A 163 18.38 -20.38 -1.76
CA GLU A 163 16.91 -20.41 -1.80
C GLU A 163 16.36 -19.86 -3.12
N VAL A 164 16.95 -18.80 -3.69
CA VAL A 164 16.61 -18.26 -5.01
C VAL A 164 16.70 -19.34 -6.10
N LYS A 165 17.71 -20.22 -6.01
CA LYS A 165 17.87 -21.33 -6.96
C LYS A 165 16.73 -22.35 -6.89
N GLN A 166 15.98 -22.43 -5.82
CA GLN A 166 14.87 -23.37 -5.62
C GLN A 166 13.50 -22.75 -5.82
N ALA A 167 13.40 -21.42 -5.76
CA ALA A 167 12.15 -20.67 -5.90
C ALA A 167 11.72 -20.51 -7.38
N GLN A 168 10.43 -20.39 -7.61
CA GLN A 168 9.83 -19.95 -8.87
C GLN A 168 9.49 -18.47 -8.84
N THR A 169 9.26 -17.93 -7.67
CA THR A 169 8.95 -16.51 -7.48
C THR A 169 9.69 -15.97 -6.27
N ILE A 170 10.22 -14.75 -6.38
CA ILE A 170 10.70 -13.95 -5.26
C ILE A 170 9.64 -12.88 -5.01
N PHE A 171 9.07 -12.87 -3.82
CA PHE A 171 8.01 -11.92 -3.45
C PHE A 171 8.52 -11.00 -2.34
N ILE A 172 8.76 -9.73 -2.67
CA ILE A 172 9.24 -8.72 -1.71
C ILE A 172 8.01 -8.01 -1.13
N PRO A 173 7.70 -8.22 0.17
CA PRO A 173 6.52 -7.63 0.79
C PRO A 173 6.68 -6.13 1.05
N GLY A 174 5.60 -5.55 1.55
CA GLY A 174 5.57 -4.17 2.00
C GLY A 174 6.15 -3.99 3.40
N GLY A 175 6.19 -2.76 3.83
CA GLY A 175 6.72 -2.30 5.10
C GLY A 175 7.54 -1.03 4.95
N PHE A 176 8.48 -0.83 5.85
CA PHE A 176 9.36 0.34 5.91
C PHE A 176 10.80 -0.12 6.16
N SER A 177 11.40 -0.84 5.21
CA SER A 177 12.70 -1.48 5.38
C SER A 177 13.82 -0.46 5.61
N GLY A 178 14.42 -0.51 6.79
CA GLY A 178 15.49 0.41 7.20
C GLY A 178 15.02 1.81 7.54
N GLY A 179 13.69 2.04 7.68
CA GLY A 179 13.06 3.35 7.82
C GLY A 179 12.89 4.07 6.48
N ASP A 180 11.83 4.85 6.37
CA ASP A 180 11.61 5.74 5.23
C ASP A 180 12.38 7.04 5.48
N GLU A 181 13.55 7.14 4.91
CA GLU A 181 14.42 8.29 4.97
C GLU A 181 14.13 9.24 3.79
N PRO A 182 14.52 10.54 3.88
CA PRO A 182 14.28 11.51 2.80
C PRO A 182 14.73 11.07 1.41
N ASP A 183 15.78 10.25 1.33
CA ASP A 183 16.29 9.72 0.06
C ASP A 183 15.51 8.50 -0.45
N GLY A 184 14.38 8.22 0.16
CA GLY A 184 13.40 7.25 -0.31
C GLY A 184 13.50 5.87 0.29
N SER A 185 12.44 5.13 0.08
CA SER A 185 12.18 3.83 0.66
C SER A 185 12.95 2.68 0.01
N GLY A 186 13.04 1.56 0.72
CA GLY A 186 13.61 0.33 0.18
C GLY A 186 15.13 0.29 0.14
N LYS A 187 15.85 1.21 0.80
CA LYS A 187 17.32 1.26 0.81
C LYS A 187 17.98 -0.05 1.24
N PHE A 188 17.47 -0.63 2.32
CA PHE A 188 18.04 -1.86 2.86
C PHE A 188 17.85 -3.04 1.90
N ILE A 189 16.68 -3.12 1.28
CA ILE A 189 16.39 -4.12 0.25
C ILE A 189 17.31 -3.92 -0.95
N THR A 190 17.44 -2.70 -1.45
CA THR A 190 18.30 -2.41 -2.61
C THR A 190 19.75 -2.70 -2.34
N ALA A 191 20.27 -2.35 -1.16
CA ALA A 191 21.64 -2.66 -0.76
C ALA A 191 21.89 -4.17 -0.74
N PHE A 192 20.97 -4.96 -0.18
CA PHE A 192 21.07 -6.42 -0.15
C PHE A 192 21.06 -7.03 -1.56
N PHE A 193 20.11 -6.62 -2.43
CA PHE A 193 20.02 -7.14 -3.78
C PHE A 193 21.14 -6.69 -4.72
N ARG A 194 21.87 -5.62 -4.39
CA ARG A 194 23.08 -5.18 -5.11
C ARG A 194 24.32 -5.98 -4.74
N ASN A 195 24.27 -6.81 -3.71
CA ASN A 195 25.37 -7.75 -3.42
C ASN A 195 25.62 -8.60 -4.67
N PRO A 196 26.89 -8.79 -5.11
CA PRO A 196 27.22 -9.50 -6.36
C PRO A 196 26.65 -10.91 -6.43
N GLU A 197 26.70 -11.69 -5.35
CA GLU A 197 26.20 -13.05 -5.30
C GLU A 197 24.67 -13.10 -5.44
N ILE A 198 23.95 -12.18 -4.77
CA ILE A 198 22.50 -12.06 -4.89
C ILE A 198 22.12 -11.58 -6.28
N LYS A 199 22.81 -10.57 -6.82
CA LYS A 199 22.58 -10.05 -8.17
C LYS A 199 22.73 -11.15 -9.22
N GLU A 200 23.77 -11.98 -9.12
CA GLU A 200 23.98 -13.13 -10.01
C GLU A 200 22.83 -14.15 -9.88
N ALA A 201 22.47 -14.54 -8.66
CA ALA A 201 21.39 -15.49 -8.42
C ALA A 201 20.04 -15.00 -8.96
N VAL A 202 19.70 -13.72 -8.75
CA VAL A 202 18.50 -13.09 -9.29
C VAL A 202 18.52 -13.00 -10.81
N THR A 203 19.67 -12.66 -11.40
CA THR A 203 19.81 -12.62 -12.87
C THR A 203 19.57 -14.00 -13.48
N ALA A 204 20.18 -15.04 -12.92
CA ALA A 204 19.92 -16.41 -13.36
C ALA A 204 18.45 -16.84 -13.17
N HIS A 205 17.85 -16.45 -12.04
CA HIS A 205 16.43 -16.70 -11.76
C HIS A 205 15.51 -16.12 -12.84
N LEU A 206 15.73 -14.87 -13.21
CA LEU A 206 14.89 -14.16 -14.19
C LEU A 206 15.19 -14.58 -15.65
N LYS A 207 16.47 -14.64 -16.02
CA LYS A 207 16.85 -14.83 -17.45
C LYS A 207 16.97 -16.30 -17.87
N GLU A 208 17.35 -17.20 -16.97
CA GLU A 208 17.59 -18.61 -17.32
C GLU A 208 16.45 -19.53 -16.90
N LYS A 209 15.82 -19.25 -15.76
CA LYS A 209 14.77 -20.09 -15.18
C LYS A 209 13.36 -19.62 -15.49
N ASP A 210 13.19 -18.47 -16.14
CA ASP A 210 11.87 -17.85 -16.36
C ASP A 210 11.12 -17.57 -15.04
N GLY A 211 11.87 -17.28 -13.98
CA GLY A 211 11.34 -16.99 -12.66
C GLY A 211 10.69 -15.60 -12.59
N LEU A 212 9.91 -15.37 -11.58
CA LEU A 212 9.19 -14.11 -11.38
C LEU A 212 9.70 -13.36 -10.16
N MET A 213 9.62 -12.02 -10.21
CA MET A 213 9.76 -11.17 -9.05
C MET A 213 8.52 -10.29 -8.89
N ILE A 214 8.04 -10.21 -7.65
CA ILE A 214 6.89 -9.39 -7.26
C ILE A 214 7.34 -8.46 -6.14
N GLY A 215 6.96 -7.19 -6.21
CA GLY A 215 7.18 -6.23 -5.13
C GLY A 215 5.89 -5.49 -4.79
N ILE A 216 5.57 -5.42 -3.51
CA ILE A 216 4.40 -4.70 -3.01
C ILE A 216 4.85 -3.50 -2.19
N CYS A 217 4.31 -2.30 -2.44
CA CYS A 217 4.58 -1.08 -1.70
C CYS A 217 6.10 -0.84 -1.56
N ASN A 218 6.69 -1.01 -0.39
CA ASN A 218 8.14 -0.88 -0.16
C ASN A 218 8.96 -1.83 -1.03
N GLY A 219 8.47 -3.07 -1.26
CA GLY A 219 9.08 -4.00 -2.21
C GLY A 219 9.03 -3.50 -3.66
N PHE A 220 7.93 -2.87 -4.08
CA PHE A 220 7.82 -2.27 -5.41
C PHE A 220 8.78 -1.08 -5.57
N GLN A 221 8.88 -0.22 -4.56
CA GLN A 221 9.86 0.88 -4.54
C GLN A 221 11.29 0.36 -4.71
N ALA A 222 11.62 -0.75 -4.03
CA ALA A 222 12.92 -1.40 -4.20
C ALA A 222 13.13 -1.95 -5.62
N LEU A 223 12.13 -2.58 -6.22
CA LEU A 223 12.24 -3.09 -7.61
C LEU A 223 12.46 -1.97 -8.62
N ILE A 224 11.83 -0.81 -8.44
CA ILE A 224 12.08 0.38 -9.27
C ILE A 224 13.53 0.84 -9.09
N LYS A 225 14.00 1.02 -7.85
CA LYS A 225 15.36 1.51 -7.53
C LYS A 225 16.47 0.54 -7.93
N LEU A 226 16.17 -0.73 -8.03
CA LEU A 226 17.09 -1.74 -8.57
C LEU A 226 17.16 -1.74 -10.09
N GLY A 227 16.22 -1.13 -10.78
CA GLY A 227 16.09 -1.18 -12.23
C GLY A 227 15.28 -2.38 -12.74
N LEU A 228 14.80 -3.25 -11.84
CA LEU A 228 14.12 -4.49 -12.22
C LEU A 228 12.78 -4.25 -12.94
N VAL A 229 11.98 -3.28 -12.49
CA VAL A 229 10.73 -2.92 -13.16
C VAL A 229 11.01 -2.10 -14.44
N PRO A 230 11.83 -1.03 -14.41
CA PRO A 230 12.07 -0.26 -15.64
C PRO A 230 12.83 -0.99 -16.75
N TYR A 231 13.79 -1.84 -16.36
CA TYR A 231 14.79 -2.39 -17.31
C TYR A 231 14.87 -3.93 -17.32
N GLY A 232 14.21 -4.61 -16.40
CA GLY A 232 14.23 -6.07 -16.30
C GLY A 232 15.53 -6.66 -15.72
N GLU A 233 16.39 -5.84 -15.14
CA GLU A 233 17.66 -6.27 -14.54
C GLU A 233 18.13 -5.32 -13.45
N ILE A 234 19.01 -5.81 -12.56
CA ILE A 234 19.63 -5.00 -11.51
C ILE A 234 20.75 -4.18 -12.12
N ILE A 235 20.59 -2.87 -12.17
CA ILE A 235 21.57 -1.92 -12.70
C ILE A 235 22.08 -0.96 -11.63
N ASP A 236 23.18 -0.30 -11.92
CA ASP A 236 23.61 0.89 -11.20
C ASP A 236 22.77 2.07 -11.71
N THR A 237 21.98 2.65 -10.82
CA THR A 237 21.06 3.75 -11.16
C THR A 237 21.73 5.10 -11.03
N ASP A 238 21.36 6.03 -11.91
CA ASP A 238 21.77 7.42 -11.92
C ASP A 238 20.58 8.37 -11.79
N GLU A 239 20.81 9.68 -11.90
CA GLU A 239 19.81 10.73 -11.77
C GLU A 239 18.71 10.70 -12.86
N THR A 240 18.94 9.99 -13.97
CA THR A 240 17.97 9.87 -15.08
C THR A 240 17.04 8.68 -14.92
N CYS A 241 17.34 7.79 -13.96
CA CYS A 241 16.54 6.58 -13.74
C CYS A 241 15.25 6.89 -12.98
N PRO A 242 14.14 6.20 -13.31
CA PRO A 242 12.91 6.31 -12.55
C PRO A 242 13.12 5.96 -11.07
N THR A 243 12.49 6.71 -10.18
CA THR A 243 12.48 6.42 -8.74
C THR A 243 11.11 6.67 -8.16
N LEU A 244 10.84 6.04 -7.02
CA LEU A 244 9.68 6.31 -6.16
C LEU A 244 10.18 6.69 -4.76
N SER A 245 9.62 7.75 -4.23
CA SER A 245 9.88 8.27 -2.88
C SER A 245 8.64 8.15 -2.00
#